data_da0fd8c08f4b5f2156574e971aaa9a06
#
_entry.id   da0fd8c08f4b5f2156574e971aaa9a06
#
_cell.length_a   1.000
_cell.length_b   1.000
_cell.length_c   1.000
_cell.angle_alpha   90.00
_cell.angle_beta   90.00
_cell.angle_gamma   90.00
#
_symmetry.space_group_name_H-M   'P 1'
#
loop_
_entity.id
_entity.type
_entity.pdbx_description
1 polymer ?
#
loop_
_entity_poly.entity_id
_entity_poly.type
_entity_poly.pdbx_seq_one_letter_code
_entity_poly.pdbx_strand_id
1 'polypeptide(L)'
;KRFKQALAENDIGYILGQAIEQINAGAEILDVNVGSPEIDEVEMMKSAVKAIQGVCDAPLQLDSTRPDVLEAGLRVYNGKPIVNSVNAEDESLNTILPLVKKYGAAVVGLTLDKDGIPKTAEGRFRLAEKILDKAIEYGIPKEDVYIDCLTLTASAEQEAAMVTLDALSRVKKELGLKTVLGVSNISFGLPNRETITRTFLTMALHSGLDLPIINPNIESIIGAVRAYRLLACHDKNSAEFIAVYGQETAPPKAAAADVGTVDVRYSVENGLKA
;
A
#
# COMPACT_ATOMS: atom_id res chain seq x y z
N LYS A 1 0.55 -19.31 3.79
CA LYS A 1 -0.07 -20.63 4.11
C LYS A 1 -0.78 -20.61 5.47
N ARG A 2 -0.11 -20.17 6.56
CA ARG A 2 -0.72 -20.19 7.92
C ARG A 2 -1.94 -19.29 8.05
N PHE A 3 -1.93 -18.09 7.45
CA PHE A 3 -3.08 -17.17 7.49
C PHE A 3 -4.33 -17.79 6.83
N LYS A 4 -4.19 -18.43 5.66
CA LYS A 4 -5.30 -19.15 5.02
C LYS A 4 -5.84 -20.29 5.88
N GLN A 5 -4.96 -21.01 6.57
CA GLN A 5 -5.34 -22.05 7.51
C GLN A 5 -6.11 -21.46 8.70
N ALA A 6 -5.65 -20.35 9.26
CA ALA A 6 -6.33 -19.65 10.35
C ALA A 6 -7.74 -19.18 9.94
N LEU A 7 -7.91 -18.70 8.70
CA LEU A 7 -9.23 -18.36 8.15
C LEU A 7 -10.14 -19.62 8.07
N ALA A 8 -9.61 -20.72 7.53
CA ALA A 8 -10.38 -21.97 7.39
C ALA A 8 -10.79 -22.59 8.75
N GLU A 9 -9.93 -22.46 9.76
CA GLU A 9 -10.15 -22.94 11.13
C GLU A 9 -10.90 -21.93 12.02
N ASN A 10 -11.24 -20.74 11.47
CA ASN A 10 -11.82 -19.61 12.23
C ASN A 10 -10.98 -19.24 13.48
N ASP A 11 -9.65 -19.31 13.33
CA ASP A 11 -8.69 -18.92 14.38
C ASP A 11 -8.60 -17.40 14.49
N ILE A 12 -9.59 -16.79 15.12
CA ILE A 12 -9.63 -15.35 15.36
C ILE A 12 -8.45 -14.90 16.22
N GLY A 13 -7.96 -15.74 17.12
CA GLY A 13 -6.79 -15.42 17.96
C GLY A 13 -5.54 -15.17 17.13
N TYR A 14 -5.30 -15.98 16.09
CA TYR A 14 -4.21 -15.76 15.17
C TYR A 14 -4.37 -14.47 14.34
N ILE A 15 -5.59 -14.19 13.87
CA ILE A 15 -5.88 -12.96 13.10
C ILE A 15 -5.58 -11.72 13.95
N LEU A 16 -6.03 -11.71 15.20
CA LEU A 16 -5.75 -10.62 16.16
C LEU A 16 -4.26 -10.48 16.46
N GLY A 17 -3.55 -11.59 16.64
CA GLY A 17 -2.10 -11.59 16.80
C GLY A 17 -1.39 -10.90 15.65
N GLN A 18 -1.80 -11.18 14.40
CA GLN A 18 -1.23 -10.53 13.21
C GLN A 18 -1.56 -9.03 13.15
N ALA A 19 -2.79 -8.64 13.52
CA ALA A 19 -3.18 -7.23 13.56
C ALA A 19 -2.32 -6.44 14.56
N ILE A 20 -2.19 -6.95 15.79
CA ILE A 20 -1.40 -6.33 16.86
C ILE A 20 0.09 -6.26 16.47
N GLU A 21 0.63 -7.34 15.89
CA GLU A 21 2.03 -7.39 15.43
C GLU A 21 2.31 -6.31 14.39
N GLN A 22 1.43 -6.14 13.39
CA GLN A 22 1.58 -5.11 12.35
C GLN A 22 1.47 -3.69 12.90
N ILE A 23 0.54 -3.43 13.82
CA ILE A 23 0.43 -2.12 14.50
C ILE A 23 1.69 -1.81 15.29
N ASN A 24 2.19 -2.77 16.07
CA ASN A 24 3.43 -2.61 16.83
C ASN A 24 4.65 -2.37 15.93
N ALA A 25 4.64 -2.92 14.73
CA ALA A 25 5.67 -2.67 13.72
C ALA A 25 5.56 -1.30 13.02
N GLY A 26 4.45 -0.58 13.23
CA GLY A 26 4.23 0.77 12.71
C GLY A 26 3.21 0.89 11.57
N ALA A 27 2.34 -0.12 11.38
CA ALA A 27 1.20 0.04 10.47
C ALA A 27 0.22 1.07 11.04
N GLU A 28 -0.18 2.03 10.20
CA GLU A 28 -1.15 3.07 10.55
C GLU A 28 -2.58 2.68 10.12
N ILE A 29 -2.72 1.77 9.14
CA ILE A 29 -3.98 1.23 8.62
C ILE A 29 -3.77 -0.27 8.41
N LEU A 30 -4.79 -1.08 8.71
CA LEU A 30 -4.76 -2.52 8.46
C LEU A 30 -5.60 -2.87 7.23
N ASP A 31 -5.00 -3.57 6.27
CA ASP A 31 -5.69 -4.15 5.12
C ASP A 31 -6.25 -5.52 5.48
N VAL A 32 -7.58 -5.66 5.43
CA VAL A 32 -8.31 -6.86 5.86
C VAL A 32 -8.86 -7.59 4.64
N ASN A 33 -8.14 -8.61 4.22
CA ASN A 33 -8.53 -9.53 3.14
C ASN A 33 -8.80 -10.93 3.71
N VAL A 34 -10.04 -11.39 3.56
CA VAL A 34 -10.48 -12.73 4.01
C VAL A 34 -10.77 -13.66 2.83
N GLY A 35 -10.37 -13.29 1.61
CA GLY A 35 -10.65 -14.04 0.38
C GLY A 35 -10.11 -15.46 0.43
N SER A 36 -11.01 -16.44 0.49
CA SER A 36 -10.71 -17.87 0.42
C SER A 36 -11.93 -18.65 -0.05
N PRO A 37 -11.82 -19.48 -1.11
CA PRO A 37 -12.95 -20.27 -1.62
C PRO A 37 -13.44 -21.35 -0.65
N GLU A 38 -12.71 -21.58 0.44
CA GLU A 38 -12.98 -22.66 1.40
C GLU A 38 -13.85 -22.21 2.59
N ILE A 39 -14.22 -20.91 2.66
CA ILE A 39 -14.93 -20.33 3.81
C ILE A 39 -16.11 -19.46 3.37
N ASP A 40 -17.01 -19.17 4.32
CA ASP A 40 -18.00 -18.09 4.17
C ASP A 40 -17.30 -16.74 4.41
N GLU A 41 -16.89 -16.09 3.30
CA GLU A 41 -16.18 -14.80 3.34
C GLU A 41 -17.03 -13.69 3.96
N VAL A 42 -18.36 -13.75 3.83
CA VAL A 42 -19.30 -12.76 4.40
C VAL A 42 -19.25 -12.80 5.92
N GLU A 43 -19.38 -14.01 6.50
CA GLU A 43 -19.33 -14.17 7.96
C GLU A 43 -17.92 -13.94 8.50
N MET A 44 -16.89 -14.36 7.77
CA MET A 44 -15.50 -14.13 8.16
C MET A 44 -15.14 -12.64 8.17
N MET A 45 -15.55 -11.87 7.16
CA MET A 45 -15.31 -10.41 7.13
C MET A 45 -15.95 -9.73 8.33
N LYS A 46 -17.20 -10.05 8.67
CA LYS A 46 -17.88 -9.50 9.86
C LYS A 46 -17.14 -9.85 11.15
N SER A 47 -16.70 -11.09 11.27
CA SER A 47 -16.01 -11.58 12.46
C SER A 47 -14.65 -10.92 12.62
N ALA A 48 -13.85 -10.84 11.53
CA ALA A 48 -12.54 -10.22 11.52
C ALA A 48 -12.63 -8.72 11.86
N VAL A 49 -13.53 -7.98 11.22
CA VAL A 49 -13.72 -6.54 11.46
C VAL A 49 -14.07 -6.27 12.93
N LYS A 50 -15.07 -6.98 13.48
CA LYS A 50 -15.45 -6.80 14.89
C LYS A 50 -14.33 -7.15 15.85
N ALA A 51 -13.63 -8.26 15.59
CA ALA A 51 -12.56 -8.71 16.46
C ALA A 51 -11.37 -7.73 16.45
N ILE A 52 -10.93 -7.27 15.27
CA ILE A 52 -9.82 -6.31 15.14
C ILE A 52 -10.18 -4.99 15.80
N GLN A 53 -11.37 -4.43 15.56
CA GLN A 53 -11.81 -3.19 16.22
C GLN A 53 -12.00 -3.34 17.75
N GLY A 54 -12.07 -4.56 18.26
CA GLY A 54 -12.10 -4.83 19.70
C GLY A 54 -10.73 -4.75 20.38
N VAL A 55 -9.63 -4.71 19.62
CA VAL A 55 -8.25 -4.75 20.15
C VAL A 55 -7.36 -3.62 19.67
N CYS A 56 -7.75 -2.88 18.64
CA CYS A 56 -6.99 -1.72 18.17
C CYS A 56 -7.90 -0.66 17.54
N ASP A 57 -7.44 0.60 17.58
CA ASP A 57 -8.13 1.77 17.00
C ASP A 57 -7.69 2.10 15.58
N ALA A 58 -6.82 1.29 14.98
CA ALA A 58 -6.33 1.52 13.63
C ALA A 58 -7.48 1.45 12.62
N PRO A 59 -7.57 2.39 11.68
CA PRO A 59 -8.51 2.31 10.58
C PRO A 59 -8.32 1.02 9.77
N LEU A 60 -9.43 0.47 9.24
CA LEU A 60 -9.37 -0.72 8.41
C LEU A 60 -9.66 -0.39 6.94
N GLN A 61 -8.89 -1.01 6.07
CA GLN A 61 -9.17 -1.13 4.64
C GLN A 61 -9.80 -2.50 4.41
N LEU A 62 -11.04 -2.53 3.95
CA LEU A 62 -11.77 -3.77 3.68
C LEU A 62 -11.49 -4.19 2.23
N ASP A 63 -10.77 -5.29 2.07
CA ASP A 63 -10.31 -5.78 0.77
C ASP A 63 -11.10 -7.01 0.32
N SER A 64 -11.91 -6.83 -0.71
CA SER A 64 -12.63 -7.91 -1.39
C SER A 64 -13.06 -7.50 -2.80
N THR A 65 -13.09 -8.47 -3.70
CA THR A 65 -13.69 -8.32 -5.04
C THR A 65 -15.22 -8.53 -5.02
N ARG A 66 -15.77 -8.97 -3.88
CA ARG A 66 -17.18 -9.30 -3.73
C ARG A 66 -17.95 -8.19 -3.02
N PRO A 67 -18.99 -7.60 -3.65
CA PRO A 67 -19.77 -6.51 -3.05
C PRO A 67 -20.51 -6.92 -1.77
N ASP A 68 -20.98 -8.16 -1.67
CA ASP A 68 -21.69 -8.70 -0.50
C ASP A 68 -20.74 -8.84 0.71
N VAL A 69 -19.48 -9.23 0.49
CA VAL A 69 -18.44 -9.29 1.51
C VAL A 69 -18.07 -7.89 2.01
N LEU A 70 -17.88 -6.92 1.07
CA LEU A 70 -17.64 -5.53 1.43
C LEU A 70 -18.80 -4.94 2.24
N GLU A 71 -20.04 -5.13 1.79
CA GLU A 71 -21.20 -4.63 2.51
C GLU A 71 -21.33 -5.26 3.91
N ALA A 72 -21.02 -6.53 4.05
CA ALA A 72 -21.05 -7.21 5.34
C ALA A 72 -20.04 -6.60 6.34
N GLY A 73 -18.82 -6.31 5.88
CA GLY A 73 -17.82 -5.61 6.67
C GLY A 73 -18.25 -4.18 7.02
N LEU A 74 -18.71 -3.42 6.03
CA LEU A 74 -19.19 -2.04 6.21
C LEU A 74 -20.32 -1.91 7.23
N ARG A 75 -21.25 -2.88 7.27
CA ARG A 75 -22.38 -2.89 8.22
C ARG A 75 -21.97 -2.99 9.68
N VAL A 76 -20.84 -3.61 9.95
CA VAL A 76 -20.38 -3.85 11.34
C VAL A 76 -19.22 -2.95 11.72
N TYR A 77 -18.65 -2.21 10.77
CA TYR A 77 -17.56 -1.31 11.02
C TYR A 77 -18.02 -0.04 11.77
N ASN A 78 -17.31 0.30 12.82
CA ASN A 78 -17.56 1.52 13.59
C ASN A 78 -16.50 2.57 13.21
N GLY A 79 -16.92 3.61 12.49
CA GLY A 79 -16.05 4.68 11.99
C GLY A 79 -16.07 4.81 10.47
N LYS A 80 -14.97 5.30 9.89
CA LYS A 80 -14.83 5.51 8.43
C LYS A 80 -13.81 4.53 7.86
N PRO A 81 -14.22 3.41 7.24
CA PRO A 81 -13.32 2.46 6.62
C PRO A 81 -12.89 2.92 5.23
N ILE A 82 -11.90 2.22 4.68
CA ILE A 82 -11.54 2.31 3.26
C ILE A 82 -12.06 1.05 2.57
N VAL A 83 -12.74 1.19 1.44
CA VAL A 83 -13.14 0.07 0.58
C VAL A 83 -12.04 -0.18 -0.46
N ASN A 84 -11.52 -1.38 -0.51
CA ASN A 84 -10.56 -1.86 -1.50
C ASN A 84 -11.18 -3.05 -2.26
N SER A 85 -11.72 -2.89 -3.47
CA SER A 85 -11.58 -1.71 -4.31
C SER A 85 -12.71 -1.60 -5.33
N VAL A 86 -12.71 -0.51 -6.07
CA VAL A 86 -13.47 -0.35 -7.30
C VAL A 86 -12.47 -0.27 -8.46
N ASN A 87 -12.84 -0.70 -9.67
CA ASN A 87 -12.07 -0.46 -10.89
C ASN A 87 -12.85 0.43 -11.86
N ALA A 88 -12.26 0.77 -13.01
CA ALA A 88 -12.88 1.67 -13.98
C ALA A 88 -13.94 1.02 -14.90
N GLU A 89 -14.35 -0.23 -14.64
CA GLU A 89 -15.47 -0.86 -15.30
C GLU A 89 -16.80 -0.30 -14.77
N ASP A 90 -17.74 -0.05 -15.67
CA ASP A 90 -19.03 0.54 -15.30
C ASP A 90 -19.81 -0.35 -14.32
N GLU A 91 -19.71 -1.66 -14.43
CA GLU A 91 -20.31 -2.61 -13.50
C GLU A 91 -19.74 -2.45 -12.09
N SER A 92 -18.41 -2.39 -11.96
CA SER A 92 -17.73 -2.17 -10.70
C SER A 92 -18.11 -0.84 -10.07
N LEU A 93 -18.02 0.25 -10.86
CA LEU A 93 -18.38 1.60 -10.42
C LEU A 93 -19.82 1.70 -9.91
N ASN A 94 -20.77 1.14 -10.67
CA ASN A 94 -22.20 1.22 -10.35
C ASN A 94 -22.61 0.27 -9.20
N THR A 95 -21.79 -0.71 -8.87
CA THR A 95 -22.05 -1.65 -7.77
C THR A 95 -21.41 -1.20 -6.46
N ILE A 96 -20.15 -0.78 -6.49
CA ILE A 96 -19.37 -0.48 -5.27
C ILE A 96 -19.57 0.95 -4.80
N LEU A 97 -19.58 1.96 -5.69
CA LEU A 97 -19.70 3.37 -5.26
C LEU A 97 -21.00 3.67 -4.48
N PRO A 98 -22.17 3.08 -4.81
CA PRO A 98 -23.36 3.22 -3.97
C PRO A 98 -23.16 2.70 -2.53
N LEU A 99 -22.40 1.60 -2.33
CA LEU A 99 -22.06 1.10 -1.00
C LEU A 99 -21.14 2.07 -0.28
N VAL A 100 -20.09 2.56 -0.94
CA VAL A 100 -19.17 3.57 -0.40
C VAL A 100 -19.94 4.79 0.10
N LYS A 101 -20.86 5.32 -0.74
CA LYS A 101 -21.71 6.45 -0.38
C LYS A 101 -22.62 6.14 0.78
N LYS A 102 -23.29 4.99 0.75
CA LYS A 102 -24.27 4.56 1.79
C LYS A 102 -23.64 4.49 3.17
N TYR A 103 -22.40 3.99 3.26
CA TYR A 103 -21.70 3.79 4.53
C TYR A 103 -20.73 4.93 4.88
N GLY A 104 -20.57 5.94 4.02
CA GLY A 104 -19.68 7.07 4.25
C GLY A 104 -18.20 6.65 4.27
N ALA A 105 -17.83 5.60 3.55
CA ALA A 105 -16.48 5.09 3.46
C ALA A 105 -15.62 5.92 2.50
N ALA A 106 -14.31 5.76 2.59
CA ALA A 106 -13.38 6.10 1.50
C ALA A 106 -13.24 4.90 0.54
N VAL A 107 -12.70 5.11 -0.64
CA VAL A 107 -12.57 4.07 -1.67
C VAL A 107 -11.24 4.13 -2.40
N VAL A 108 -10.66 2.96 -2.66
CA VAL A 108 -9.52 2.77 -3.55
C VAL A 108 -10.05 2.45 -4.95
N GLY A 109 -9.63 3.26 -5.94
CA GLY A 109 -9.90 3.03 -7.36
C GLY A 109 -8.69 2.48 -8.07
N LEU A 110 -8.83 1.29 -8.65
CA LEU A 110 -7.79 0.63 -9.44
C LEU A 110 -7.82 1.14 -10.88
N THR A 111 -6.67 1.57 -11.40
CA THR A 111 -6.55 2.05 -12.78
C THR A 111 -6.50 0.90 -13.78
N LEU A 112 -7.55 0.11 -13.81
CA LEU A 112 -7.80 -0.97 -14.77
C LEU A 112 -9.27 -0.96 -15.22
N ASP A 113 -9.53 -1.51 -16.38
CA ASP A 113 -10.86 -1.72 -16.95
C ASP A 113 -10.94 -3.09 -17.65
N LYS A 114 -11.99 -3.29 -18.46
CA LYS A 114 -12.20 -4.52 -19.26
C LYS A 114 -11.04 -4.88 -20.19
N ASP A 115 -10.25 -3.91 -20.60
CA ASP A 115 -9.08 -4.10 -21.47
C ASP A 115 -7.80 -4.37 -20.67
N GLY A 116 -7.93 -4.41 -19.32
CA GLY A 116 -6.86 -4.66 -18.37
C GLY A 116 -6.16 -3.39 -17.90
N ILE A 117 -4.90 -3.53 -17.48
CA ILE A 117 -4.08 -2.42 -16.97
C ILE A 117 -3.43 -1.67 -18.13
N PRO A 118 -3.67 -0.34 -18.29
CA PRO A 118 -3.04 0.43 -19.36
C PRO A 118 -1.51 0.42 -19.24
N LYS A 119 -0.84 0.26 -20.39
CA LYS A 119 0.62 0.23 -20.48
C LYS A 119 1.28 1.60 -20.38
N THR A 120 0.52 2.68 -20.32
CA THR A 120 1.01 4.05 -20.27
C THR A 120 0.50 4.78 -19.03
N ALA A 121 1.28 5.71 -18.53
CA ALA A 121 0.88 6.59 -17.43
C ALA A 121 -0.37 7.42 -17.78
N GLU A 122 -0.46 7.90 -19.03
CA GLU A 122 -1.63 8.60 -19.58
C GLU A 122 -2.90 7.75 -19.52
N GLY A 123 -2.81 6.47 -19.92
CA GLY A 123 -3.95 5.57 -19.89
C GLY A 123 -4.43 5.33 -18.46
N ARG A 124 -3.50 5.13 -17.51
CA ARG A 124 -3.85 4.98 -16.07
C ARG A 124 -4.44 6.25 -15.49
N PHE A 125 -3.91 7.40 -15.86
CA PHE A 125 -4.42 8.70 -15.45
C PHE A 125 -5.87 8.91 -15.91
N ARG A 126 -6.21 8.60 -17.17
CA ARG A 126 -7.59 8.69 -17.68
C ARG A 126 -8.57 7.78 -16.93
N LEU A 127 -8.13 6.58 -16.54
CA LEU A 127 -8.98 5.72 -15.72
C LEU A 127 -9.16 6.28 -14.31
N ALA A 128 -8.14 6.93 -13.75
CA ALA A 128 -8.26 7.63 -12.48
C ALA A 128 -9.27 8.80 -12.56
N GLU A 129 -9.25 9.58 -13.64
CA GLU A 129 -10.24 10.63 -13.90
C GLU A 129 -11.66 10.05 -13.97
N LYS A 130 -11.86 8.97 -14.76
CA LYS A 130 -13.16 8.30 -14.86
C LYS A 130 -13.69 7.85 -13.49
N ILE A 131 -12.83 7.26 -12.66
CA ILE A 131 -13.21 6.81 -11.30
C ILE A 131 -13.58 7.99 -10.44
N LEU A 132 -12.79 9.08 -10.45
CA LEU A 132 -13.05 10.29 -9.70
C LEU A 132 -14.39 10.93 -10.09
N ASP A 133 -14.59 11.13 -11.39
CA ASP A 133 -15.82 11.75 -11.92
C ASP A 133 -17.06 10.95 -11.48
N LYS A 134 -16.98 9.62 -11.58
CA LYS A 134 -18.07 8.74 -11.17
C LYS A 134 -18.29 8.76 -9.66
N ALA A 135 -17.23 8.80 -8.87
CA ALA A 135 -17.35 8.93 -7.41
C ALA A 135 -18.04 10.25 -7.01
N ILE A 136 -17.68 11.37 -7.66
CA ILE A 136 -18.31 12.67 -7.45
C ILE A 136 -19.77 12.63 -7.87
N GLU A 137 -20.13 11.98 -8.99
CA GLU A 137 -21.52 11.80 -9.44
C GLU A 137 -22.36 11.10 -8.35
N TYR A 138 -21.80 10.10 -7.67
CA TYR A 138 -22.44 9.45 -6.52
C TYR A 138 -22.40 10.29 -5.23
N GLY A 139 -21.78 11.47 -5.24
CA GLY A 139 -21.67 12.36 -4.09
C GLY A 139 -20.65 11.90 -3.06
N ILE A 140 -19.62 11.16 -3.47
CA ILE A 140 -18.46 10.81 -2.65
C ILE A 140 -17.48 11.99 -2.72
N PRO A 141 -17.03 12.55 -1.58
CA PRO A 141 -16.06 13.63 -1.56
C PRO A 141 -14.74 13.21 -2.21
N LYS A 142 -14.09 14.13 -2.91
CA LYS A 142 -12.82 13.91 -3.59
C LYS A 142 -11.72 13.40 -2.64
N GLU A 143 -11.68 13.92 -1.43
CA GLU A 143 -10.74 13.53 -0.37
C GLU A 143 -10.89 12.08 0.11
N ASP A 144 -12.00 11.44 -0.22
CA ASP A 144 -12.31 10.05 0.09
C ASP A 144 -11.99 9.09 -1.07
N VAL A 145 -11.49 9.61 -2.19
CA VAL A 145 -11.07 8.82 -3.35
C VAL A 145 -9.55 8.68 -3.35
N TYR A 146 -9.08 7.45 -3.28
CA TYR A 146 -7.67 7.07 -3.39
C TYR A 146 -7.47 6.33 -4.71
N ILE A 147 -6.33 6.52 -5.37
CA ILE A 147 -6.05 5.84 -6.64
C ILE A 147 -4.87 4.89 -6.49
N ASP A 148 -5.08 3.63 -6.87
CA ASP A 148 -4.03 2.65 -7.07
C ASP A 148 -3.66 2.61 -8.57
N CYS A 149 -2.46 3.11 -8.87
CA CYS A 149 -1.93 3.09 -10.24
C CYS A 149 -1.43 1.71 -10.67
N LEU A 150 -1.54 0.72 -9.82
CA LEU A 150 -1.18 -0.69 -10.01
C LEU A 150 0.31 -0.93 -10.28
N THR A 151 0.88 -1.83 -9.51
CA THR A 151 2.28 -2.25 -9.64
C THR A 151 2.34 -3.58 -10.39
N LEU A 152 2.86 -3.56 -11.62
CA LEU A 152 3.21 -4.77 -12.36
C LEU A 152 4.60 -5.24 -11.96
N THR A 153 4.84 -6.54 -12.09
CA THR A 153 6.14 -7.11 -11.73
C THR A 153 7.21 -6.77 -12.77
N ALA A 154 8.35 -6.28 -12.31
CA ALA A 154 9.49 -5.93 -13.17
C ALA A 154 10.09 -7.15 -13.89
N SER A 155 9.84 -8.37 -13.42
CA SER A 155 10.27 -9.59 -14.12
C SER A 155 9.50 -9.87 -15.42
N ALA A 156 8.26 -9.39 -15.52
CA ALA A 156 7.45 -9.54 -16.72
C ALA A 156 7.55 -8.31 -17.65
N GLU A 157 7.61 -7.12 -17.08
CA GLU A 157 7.61 -5.85 -17.83
C GLU A 157 8.45 -4.81 -17.07
N GLN A 158 9.73 -4.69 -17.41
CA GLN A 158 10.68 -3.85 -16.68
C GLN A 158 10.31 -2.36 -16.70
N GLU A 159 9.79 -1.87 -17.82
CA GLU A 159 9.38 -0.46 -17.99
C GLU A 159 8.16 -0.09 -17.13
N ALA A 160 7.34 -1.07 -16.74
CA ALA A 160 6.13 -0.85 -15.96
C ALA A 160 6.38 -0.14 -14.63
N ALA A 161 7.57 -0.30 -14.04
CA ALA A 161 7.95 0.41 -12.83
C ALA A 161 7.89 1.94 -13.04
N MET A 162 8.52 2.43 -14.10
CA MET A 162 8.55 3.87 -14.41
C MET A 162 7.18 4.39 -14.83
N VAL A 163 6.39 3.60 -15.57
CA VAL A 163 5.00 3.93 -15.92
C VAL A 163 4.15 4.11 -14.65
N THR A 164 4.32 3.24 -13.65
CA THR A 164 3.61 3.36 -12.37
C THR A 164 4.01 4.64 -11.63
N LEU A 165 5.31 4.96 -11.56
CA LEU A 165 5.79 6.17 -10.88
C LEU A 165 5.30 7.45 -11.56
N ASP A 166 5.29 7.46 -12.88
CA ASP A 166 4.76 8.58 -13.68
C ASP A 166 3.25 8.76 -13.45
N ALA A 167 2.48 7.67 -13.47
CA ALA A 167 1.05 7.71 -13.20
C ALA A 167 0.75 8.24 -11.79
N LEU A 168 1.48 7.77 -10.76
CA LEU A 168 1.38 8.28 -9.38
C LEU A 168 1.60 9.80 -9.33
N SER A 169 2.70 10.27 -9.95
CA SER A 169 3.05 11.68 -9.98
C SER A 169 1.96 12.54 -10.63
N ARG A 170 1.37 12.07 -11.72
CA ARG A 170 0.29 12.76 -12.41
C ARG A 170 -0.99 12.79 -11.60
N VAL A 171 -1.44 11.64 -11.06
CA VAL A 171 -2.62 11.56 -10.20
C VAL A 171 -2.48 12.51 -9.01
N LYS A 172 -1.31 12.53 -8.38
CA LYS A 172 -1.03 13.41 -7.26
C LYS A 172 -1.06 14.88 -7.62
N LYS A 173 -0.39 15.27 -8.71
CA LYS A 173 -0.19 16.68 -9.07
C LYS A 173 -1.37 17.28 -9.84
N GLU A 174 -1.94 16.53 -10.79
CA GLU A 174 -2.96 17.02 -11.71
C GLU A 174 -4.37 16.82 -11.13
N LEU A 175 -4.65 15.66 -10.52
CA LEU A 175 -5.94 15.40 -9.89
C LEU A 175 -5.95 15.79 -8.39
N GLY A 176 -4.80 15.97 -7.74
CA GLY A 176 -4.71 16.25 -6.31
C GLY A 176 -5.32 15.15 -5.42
N LEU A 177 -5.32 13.91 -5.89
CA LEU A 177 -5.82 12.76 -5.16
C LEU A 177 -4.74 12.15 -4.28
N LYS A 178 -5.16 11.36 -3.30
CA LYS A 178 -4.26 10.45 -2.58
C LYS A 178 -4.05 9.18 -3.38
N THR A 179 -2.90 8.56 -3.18
CA THR A 179 -2.48 7.38 -3.94
C THR A 179 -2.17 6.21 -3.03
N VAL A 180 -2.45 5.01 -3.53
CA VAL A 180 -2.22 3.72 -2.87
C VAL A 180 -1.39 2.83 -3.80
N LEU A 181 -0.58 1.94 -3.29
CA LEU A 181 0.07 0.88 -4.07
C LEU A 181 0.33 -0.38 -3.26
N GLY A 182 0.05 -1.53 -3.85
CA GLY A 182 0.62 -2.82 -3.46
C GLY A 182 2.08 -2.92 -3.90
N VAL A 183 3.00 -2.38 -3.08
CA VAL A 183 4.40 -2.14 -3.46
C VAL A 183 5.16 -3.44 -3.76
N SER A 184 4.92 -4.51 -3.00
CA SER A 184 5.67 -5.76 -3.09
C SER A 184 5.51 -6.51 -4.42
N ASN A 185 4.50 -6.16 -5.22
CA ASN A 185 4.23 -6.76 -6.52
C ASN A 185 5.38 -6.52 -7.50
N ILE A 186 6.10 -5.39 -7.39
CA ILE A 186 7.23 -5.05 -8.27
C ILE A 186 8.28 -6.13 -8.35
N SER A 187 8.51 -6.85 -7.26
CA SER A 187 9.62 -7.80 -7.10
C SER A 187 9.24 -9.28 -7.32
N PHE A 188 7.99 -9.59 -7.68
CA PHE A 188 7.60 -10.99 -7.92
C PHE A 188 8.43 -11.62 -9.03
N GLY A 189 8.86 -12.87 -8.79
CA GLY A 189 9.67 -13.64 -9.73
C GLY A 189 11.16 -13.26 -9.76
N LEU A 190 11.60 -12.26 -8.98
CA LEU A 190 13.00 -11.82 -8.93
C LEU A 190 13.70 -12.29 -7.65
N PRO A 191 15.00 -12.52 -7.68
CA PRO A 191 15.81 -12.77 -6.47
C PRO A 191 15.95 -11.49 -5.66
N ASN A 192 16.32 -11.62 -4.38
CA ASN A 192 16.55 -10.51 -3.46
C ASN A 192 15.41 -9.47 -3.47
N ARG A 193 14.19 -9.98 -3.36
CA ARG A 193 12.94 -9.18 -3.46
C ARG A 193 12.91 -7.98 -2.55
N GLU A 194 13.45 -8.12 -1.34
CA GLU A 194 13.46 -7.06 -0.34
C GLU A 194 14.18 -5.80 -0.82
N THR A 195 15.36 -5.95 -1.42
CA THR A 195 16.13 -4.83 -1.97
C THR A 195 15.34 -4.09 -3.07
N ILE A 196 14.72 -4.85 -3.98
CA ILE A 196 13.93 -4.29 -5.08
C ILE A 196 12.69 -3.56 -4.52
N THR A 197 11.95 -4.22 -3.63
CA THR A 197 10.74 -3.66 -3.01
C THR A 197 11.04 -2.37 -2.24
N ARG A 198 12.10 -2.36 -1.42
CA ARG A 198 12.53 -1.18 -0.65
C ARG A 198 12.91 -0.01 -1.56
N THR A 199 13.68 -0.29 -2.62
CA THR A 199 14.10 0.75 -3.57
C THR A 199 12.90 1.33 -4.29
N PHE A 200 12.02 0.48 -4.83
CA PHE A 200 10.80 0.93 -5.50
C PHE A 200 9.86 1.70 -4.56
N LEU A 201 9.72 1.27 -3.31
CA LEU A 201 8.94 1.98 -2.29
C LEU A 201 9.45 3.42 -2.12
N THR A 202 10.77 3.60 -1.99
CA THR A 202 11.35 4.95 -1.84
C THR A 202 11.11 5.81 -3.07
N MET A 203 11.24 5.24 -4.28
CA MET A 203 10.92 5.95 -5.53
C MET A 203 9.43 6.31 -5.60
N ALA A 204 8.53 5.40 -5.22
CA ALA A 204 7.09 5.63 -5.23
C ALA A 204 6.67 6.72 -4.22
N LEU A 205 7.21 6.70 -3.00
CA LEU A 205 7.00 7.75 -2.00
C LEU A 205 7.42 9.12 -2.55
N HIS A 206 8.59 9.19 -3.20
CA HIS A 206 9.06 10.42 -3.85
C HIS A 206 8.16 10.87 -5.01
N SER A 207 7.56 9.92 -5.73
CA SER A 207 6.63 10.21 -6.84
C SER A 207 5.23 10.59 -6.35
N GLY A 208 4.95 10.55 -5.04
CA GLY A 208 3.69 10.99 -4.46
C GLY A 208 2.80 9.87 -3.91
N LEU A 209 3.36 8.70 -3.60
CA LEU A 209 2.63 7.64 -2.91
C LEU A 209 2.31 8.05 -1.47
N ASP A 210 1.02 8.01 -1.10
CA ASP A 210 0.53 8.33 0.24
C ASP A 210 0.37 7.09 1.12
N LEU A 211 -0.19 6.02 0.58
CA LEU A 211 -0.55 4.80 1.32
C LEU A 211 0.12 3.55 0.69
N PRO A 212 1.34 3.21 1.07
CA PRO A 212 1.96 1.97 0.64
C PRO A 212 1.34 0.76 1.36
N ILE A 213 0.85 -0.24 0.62
CA ILE A 213 0.48 -1.55 1.16
C ILE A 213 1.76 -2.38 1.19
N ILE A 214 2.28 -2.60 2.39
CA ILE A 214 3.57 -3.25 2.67
C ILE A 214 3.47 -4.18 3.87
N ASN A 215 4.46 -5.04 4.06
CA ASN A 215 4.64 -5.78 5.31
C ASN A 215 5.49 -4.94 6.28
N PRO A 216 4.90 -4.37 7.36
CA PRO A 216 5.63 -3.53 8.30
C PRO A 216 6.61 -4.32 9.18
N ASN A 217 6.47 -5.66 9.28
CA ASN A 217 7.35 -6.52 10.05
C ASN A 217 8.74 -6.70 9.39
N ILE A 218 8.94 -6.18 8.18
CA ILE A 218 10.25 -6.18 7.52
C ILE A 218 10.91 -4.84 7.79
N GLU A 219 11.90 -4.82 8.71
CA GLU A 219 12.54 -3.59 9.19
C GLU A 219 13.13 -2.75 8.05
N SER A 220 13.75 -3.36 7.06
CA SER A 220 14.30 -2.62 5.91
C SER A 220 13.23 -1.90 5.06
N ILE A 221 11.99 -2.39 5.09
CA ILE A 221 10.84 -1.80 4.37
C ILE A 221 10.25 -0.65 5.18
N ILE A 222 9.89 -0.89 6.46
CA ILE A 222 9.32 0.16 7.30
C ILE A 222 10.37 1.24 7.62
N GLY A 223 11.62 0.87 7.76
CA GLY A 223 12.74 1.79 7.93
C GLY A 223 12.92 2.74 6.74
N ALA A 224 12.66 2.27 5.50
CA ALA A 224 12.67 3.12 4.33
C ALA A 224 11.56 4.19 4.37
N VAL A 225 10.36 3.85 4.87
CA VAL A 225 9.27 4.81 5.08
C VAL A 225 9.67 5.86 6.13
N ARG A 226 10.21 5.42 7.27
CA ARG A 226 10.66 6.31 8.35
C ARG A 226 11.77 7.27 7.86
N ALA A 227 12.76 6.72 7.15
CA ALA A 227 13.84 7.53 6.58
C ALA A 227 13.32 8.53 5.53
N TYR A 228 12.38 8.12 4.66
CA TYR A 228 11.74 9.02 3.71
C TYR A 228 10.99 10.16 4.41
N ARG A 229 10.18 9.85 5.45
CA ARG A 229 9.44 10.87 6.22
C ARG A 229 10.37 11.90 6.84
N LEU A 230 11.50 11.44 7.37
CA LEU A 230 12.56 12.31 7.90
C LEU A 230 13.12 13.24 6.80
N LEU A 231 13.58 12.65 5.69
CA LEU A 231 14.22 13.40 4.60
C LEU A 231 13.26 14.33 3.84
N ALA A 232 11.97 13.96 3.78
CA ALA A 232 10.91 14.78 3.18
C ALA A 232 10.35 15.85 4.15
N CYS A 233 10.95 16.02 5.34
CA CYS A 233 10.52 16.96 6.38
C CYS A 233 9.09 16.71 6.92
N HIS A 234 8.59 15.47 6.82
CA HIS A 234 7.33 15.06 7.43
C HIS A 234 7.51 14.74 8.92
N ASP A 235 8.67 14.22 9.31
CA ASP A 235 9.06 14.01 10.71
C ASP A 235 9.76 15.26 11.25
N LYS A 236 9.01 16.09 11.97
CA LYS A 236 9.52 17.36 12.52
C LYS A 236 10.57 17.09 13.61
N ASN A 237 11.72 17.76 13.47
CA ASN A 237 12.86 17.62 14.38
C ASN A 237 13.40 16.19 14.51
N SER A 238 13.12 15.33 13.53
CA SER A 238 13.53 13.91 13.53
C SER A 238 13.01 13.12 14.73
N ALA A 239 11.91 13.57 15.35
CA ALA A 239 11.45 13.05 16.63
C ALA A 239 11.00 11.59 16.54
N GLU A 240 10.25 11.23 15.48
CA GLU A 240 9.78 9.87 15.26
C GLU A 240 10.96 8.92 14.96
N PHE A 241 11.88 9.36 14.09
CA PHE A 241 13.05 8.57 13.72
C PHE A 241 13.98 8.32 14.92
N ILE A 242 14.25 9.35 15.73
CA ILE A 242 15.07 9.23 16.92
C ILE A 242 14.39 8.36 17.98
N ALA A 243 13.09 8.44 18.15
CA ALA A 243 12.36 7.59 19.10
C ALA A 243 12.51 6.09 18.78
N VAL A 244 12.56 5.74 17.49
CA VAL A 244 12.74 4.33 17.07
C VAL A 244 14.20 3.89 17.09
N TYR A 245 15.12 4.70 16.57
CA TYR A 245 16.52 4.29 16.34
C TYR A 245 17.54 4.91 17.29
N GLY A 246 17.13 5.88 18.11
CA GLY A 246 18.08 6.61 18.98
C GLY A 246 18.73 5.79 20.09
N GLN A 247 18.19 4.59 20.39
CA GLN A 247 18.80 3.67 21.36
C GLN A 247 19.67 2.59 20.67
N GLU A 248 19.68 2.50 19.36
CA GLU A 248 20.62 1.65 18.64
C GLU A 248 22.02 2.24 18.86
N THR A 249 22.77 1.63 19.79
CA THR A 249 24.20 1.94 19.90
C THR A 249 24.84 1.65 18.55
N ALA A 250 25.49 2.66 17.97
CA ALA A 250 26.23 2.47 16.73
C ALA A 250 27.07 1.19 16.87
N PRO A 251 27.06 0.28 15.88
CA PRO A 251 27.92 -0.89 15.92
C PRO A 251 29.34 -0.41 16.23
N PRO A 252 30.11 -1.15 17.09
CA PRO A 252 31.44 -0.73 17.42
C PRO A 252 32.16 -0.40 16.12
N LYS A 253 32.68 0.83 16.00
CA LYS A 253 33.48 1.23 14.84
C LYS A 253 34.47 0.08 14.59
N ALA A 254 34.27 -0.67 13.54
CA ALA A 254 35.30 -1.56 13.05
C ALA A 254 36.58 -0.72 13.02
N ALA A 255 37.63 -1.17 13.75
CA ALA A 255 38.88 -0.46 13.77
C ALA A 255 39.22 -0.12 12.33
N ALA A 256 39.37 1.16 12.04
CA ALA A 256 39.62 1.62 10.69
C ALA A 256 40.89 0.86 10.24
N ALA A 257 40.70 -0.18 9.45
CA ALA A 257 41.75 -0.61 8.56
C ALA A 257 42.06 0.64 7.73
N ASP A 258 43.30 1.04 7.71
CA ASP A 258 43.82 2.16 6.97
C ASP A 258 43.51 1.94 5.48
N VAL A 259 42.27 2.18 5.11
CA VAL A 259 41.81 2.16 3.73
C VAL A 259 42.21 3.54 3.22
N GLY A 260 43.35 3.60 2.55
CA GLY A 260 43.77 4.81 1.88
C GLY A 260 42.59 5.47 1.18
N THR A 261 42.47 6.78 1.31
CA THR A 261 41.40 7.60 0.76
C THR A 261 41.08 7.18 -0.67
N VAL A 262 40.00 6.38 -0.81
CA VAL A 262 39.50 6.05 -2.15
C VAL A 262 38.89 7.33 -2.70
N ASP A 263 39.53 7.91 -3.73
CA ASP A 263 38.96 9.04 -4.45
C ASP A 263 37.70 8.56 -5.17
N VAL A 264 36.53 8.88 -4.60
CA VAL A 264 35.22 8.48 -5.11
C VAL A 264 35.01 8.94 -6.56
N ARG A 265 35.65 10.08 -6.98
CA ARG A 265 35.58 10.55 -8.36
C ARG A 265 36.32 9.61 -9.30
N TYR A 266 37.49 9.09 -8.89
CA TYR A 266 38.27 8.15 -9.68
C TYR A 266 37.52 6.79 -9.84
N SER A 267 36.83 6.33 -8.80
CA SER A 267 36.03 5.09 -8.86
C SER A 267 34.82 5.22 -9.79
N VAL A 268 34.14 6.38 -9.80
CA VAL A 268 32.99 6.64 -10.67
C VAL A 268 33.42 6.77 -12.13
N GLU A 269 34.52 7.49 -12.41
CA GLU A 269 35.01 7.64 -13.79
C GLU A 269 35.52 6.34 -14.41
N ASN A 270 36.11 5.45 -13.62
CA ASN A 270 36.63 4.18 -14.11
C ASN A 270 35.57 3.05 -14.10
N GLY A 271 34.57 3.11 -13.23
CA GLY A 271 33.44 2.16 -13.23
C GLY A 271 32.46 2.34 -14.39
N LEU A 272 32.42 3.51 -15.00
CA LEU A 272 31.59 3.81 -16.18
C LEU A 272 32.25 3.43 -17.52
N LYS A 273 33.48 2.95 -17.51
CA LYS A 273 34.25 2.56 -18.69
C LYS A 273 34.47 1.02 -18.81
N ALA A 274 33.90 0.24 -17.91
CA ALA A 274 33.85 -1.22 -17.95
C ALA A 274 32.43 -1.66 -18.34
#